data_c02323bfb4c02ccb413df72662dc8341
#
_entry.id   c02323bfb4c02ccb413df72662dc8341
#
_cell.length_a   1.000
_cell.length_b   1.000
_cell.length_c   1.000
_cell.angle_alpha   90.00
_cell.angle_beta   90.00
_cell.angle_gamma   90.00
#
_symmetry.space_group_name_H-M   'P 1'
#
loop_
_entity.id
_entity.type
_entity.pdbx_description
1 polymer ?
#
loop_
_entity_poly.entity_id
_entity_poly.type
_entity_poly.pdbx_seq_one_letter_code
_entity_poly.pdbx_strand_id
1 'polypeptide(L)'
;MKNYQKKIFLFSGQGGQYFEMGKVLYNENNIFKSYMDSLDEMIKEEMNESIIDKLYYSGNTKSNIFNRTLYTHPAIFMIQYALAKTVEEEGIKADYLLGASLGEYVSLTLSGVLSLRDALKLIICQAALLEKYCEEGRMITILNNPDIWYNLLTKHTRCEIAAHNYDDCFVVAGYKEETDIAKNILKEGKVIYNELPVRFGFHSYAVDEIREAYMQVMDTITINNPQIPILSSVQGEEIHYISKDYLWDIIRKPIKFNKVIEKLPNDSVTYINLGTSSTLTNFIKRIKKNNSNMYTILDIFGDDSKRYEKLIEQYK
;
A
#
# COMPACT_ATOMS: atom_id res chain seq x y z
N MET A 1 -30.77 14.56 -13.20
CA MET A 1 -29.39 14.28 -13.59
C MET A 1 -28.73 13.56 -12.43
N LYS A 2 -28.23 12.33 -12.59
CA LYS A 2 -27.41 11.71 -11.54
C LYS A 2 -26.15 12.58 -11.40
N ASN A 3 -25.91 13.15 -10.23
CA ASN A 3 -24.67 13.90 -9.99
C ASN A 3 -23.49 12.96 -10.28
N TYR A 4 -22.59 13.40 -11.16
CA TYR A 4 -21.36 12.67 -11.43
C TYR A 4 -20.56 12.51 -10.15
N GLN A 5 -20.30 11.28 -9.75
CA GLN A 5 -19.48 10.97 -8.58
C GLN A 5 -18.05 10.70 -9.04
N LYS A 6 -17.09 11.41 -8.47
CA LYS A 6 -15.68 11.19 -8.73
C LYS A 6 -15.25 9.82 -8.20
N LYS A 7 -14.55 9.06 -9.01
CA LYS A 7 -14.02 7.73 -8.68
C LYS A 7 -12.57 7.85 -8.23
N ILE A 8 -12.29 7.39 -7.03
CA ILE A 8 -10.93 7.32 -6.47
C ILE A 8 -10.53 5.85 -6.38
N PHE A 9 -9.48 5.48 -7.12
CA PHE A 9 -8.87 4.16 -6.98
C PHE A 9 -7.90 4.19 -5.79
N LEU A 10 -8.04 3.22 -4.89
CA LEU A 10 -7.23 3.10 -3.69
C LEU A 10 -6.26 1.93 -3.82
N PHE A 11 -5.01 2.18 -3.43
CA PHE A 11 -3.92 1.19 -3.45
C PHE A 11 -3.24 1.12 -2.09
N SER A 12 -3.21 -0.08 -1.50
CA SER A 12 -2.64 -0.30 -0.18
C SER A 12 -1.13 -0.54 -0.21
N GLY A 13 -0.47 -0.24 0.91
CA GLY A 13 0.90 -0.66 1.18
C GLY A 13 1.00 -2.07 1.75
N GLN A 14 2.15 -2.38 2.35
CA GLN A 14 2.36 -3.62 3.10
C GLN A 14 1.51 -3.69 4.37
N GLY A 15 1.23 -4.91 4.82
CA GLY A 15 0.46 -5.22 6.02
C GLY A 15 -0.85 -5.97 5.74
N GLY A 16 -1.36 -5.90 4.51
CA GLY A 16 -2.58 -6.61 4.10
C GLY A 16 -2.33 -7.78 3.13
N GLN A 17 -1.07 -8.12 2.87
CA GLN A 17 -0.72 -9.21 1.95
C GLN A 17 -0.89 -10.59 2.60
N TYR A 18 -1.24 -11.56 1.77
CA TYR A 18 -1.39 -12.97 2.15
C TYR A 18 -1.11 -13.87 0.95
N PHE A 19 -0.76 -15.13 1.20
CA PHE A 19 -0.66 -16.11 0.13
C PHE A 19 -2.02 -16.32 -0.53
N GLU A 20 -2.02 -16.64 -1.81
CA GLU A 20 -3.23 -16.84 -2.64
C GLU A 20 -4.09 -15.58 -2.86
N MET A 21 -3.61 -14.36 -2.52
CA MET A 21 -4.36 -13.13 -2.82
C MET A 21 -4.61 -12.99 -4.32
N GLY A 22 -5.89 -12.76 -4.69
CA GLY A 22 -6.33 -12.66 -6.08
C GLY A 22 -6.34 -13.97 -6.88
N LYS A 23 -6.08 -15.16 -6.26
CA LYS A 23 -5.99 -16.45 -6.96
C LYS A 23 -7.29 -16.82 -7.68
N VAL A 24 -8.43 -16.50 -7.10
CA VAL A 24 -9.74 -16.75 -7.72
C VAL A 24 -9.87 -15.96 -9.01
N LEU A 25 -9.59 -14.65 -8.98
CA LEU A 25 -9.59 -13.81 -10.18
C LEU A 25 -8.54 -14.27 -11.19
N TYR A 26 -7.36 -14.68 -10.76
CA TYR A 26 -6.33 -15.20 -11.64
C TYR A 26 -6.79 -16.45 -12.43
N ASN A 27 -7.63 -17.29 -11.82
CA ASN A 27 -8.16 -18.49 -12.46
C ASN A 27 -9.40 -18.22 -13.32
N GLU A 28 -10.22 -17.22 -12.97
CA GLU A 28 -11.54 -17.01 -13.57
C GLU A 28 -11.64 -15.80 -14.51
N ASN A 29 -10.72 -14.82 -14.40
CA ASN A 29 -10.71 -13.61 -15.20
C ASN A 29 -9.48 -13.55 -16.10
N ASN A 30 -9.68 -13.76 -17.40
CA ASN A 30 -8.60 -13.81 -18.40
C ASN A 30 -7.84 -12.49 -18.53
N ILE A 31 -8.49 -11.32 -18.32
CA ILE A 31 -7.86 -10.01 -18.39
C ILE A 31 -6.89 -9.85 -17.23
N PHE A 32 -7.37 -10.10 -16.00
CA PHE A 32 -6.53 -10.06 -14.79
C PHE A 32 -5.34 -11.01 -14.90
N LYS A 33 -5.60 -12.25 -15.34
CA LYS A 33 -4.56 -13.26 -15.57
C LYS A 33 -3.49 -12.76 -16.55
N SER A 34 -3.89 -12.21 -17.68
CA SER A 34 -2.95 -11.71 -18.70
C SER A 34 -2.04 -10.60 -18.15
N TYR A 35 -2.58 -9.65 -17.37
CA TYR A 35 -1.76 -8.62 -16.73
C TYR A 35 -0.82 -9.21 -15.68
N MET A 36 -1.28 -10.16 -14.88
CA MET A 36 -0.44 -10.85 -13.88
C MET A 36 0.72 -11.61 -14.54
N ASP A 37 0.43 -12.38 -15.59
CA ASP A 37 1.45 -13.14 -16.32
C ASP A 37 2.49 -12.20 -16.94
N SER A 38 2.06 -11.11 -17.59
CA SER A 38 2.97 -10.13 -18.19
C SER A 38 3.88 -9.46 -17.17
N LEU A 39 3.35 -9.14 -15.98
CA LEU A 39 4.12 -8.56 -14.88
C LEU A 39 5.12 -9.56 -14.30
N ASP A 40 4.72 -10.82 -14.15
CA ASP A 40 5.59 -11.87 -13.64
C ASP A 40 6.79 -12.13 -14.58
N GLU A 41 6.57 -12.08 -15.90
CA GLU A 41 7.66 -12.17 -16.89
C GLU A 41 8.67 -11.02 -16.70
N MET A 42 8.19 -9.77 -16.56
CA MET A 42 9.07 -8.62 -16.31
C MET A 42 9.84 -8.74 -14.99
N ILE A 43 9.20 -9.27 -13.95
CA ILE A 43 9.84 -9.50 -12.65
C ILE A 43 10.86 -10.63 -12.74
N LYS A 44 10.59 -11.70 -13.48
CA LYS A 44 11.56 -12.77 -13.73
C LYS A 44 12.83 -12.27 -14.41
N GLU A 45 12.70 -11.30 -15.35
CA GLU A 45 13.87 -10.65 -15.95
C GLU A 45 14.77 -9.96 -14.90
N GLU A 46 14.18 -9.35 -13.88
CA GLU A 46 14.91 -8.58 -12.85
C GLU A 46 15.40 -9.43 -11.68
N MET A 47 14.62 -10.45 -11.25
CA MET A 47 14.87 -11.21 -10.03
C MET A 47 15.29 -12.66 -10.27
N ASN A 48 15.11 -13.18 -11.50
CA ASN A 48 15.24 -14.61 -11.85
C ASN A 48 14.33 -15.53 -11.00
N GLU A 49 13.20 -14.99 -10.51
CA GLU A 49 12.20 -15.71 -9.72
C GLU A 49 10.78 -15.29 -10.12
N SER A 50 9.82 -16.23 -10.10
CA SER A 50 8.41 -15.98 -10.35
C SER A 50 7.68 -15.61 -9.06
N ILE A 51 6.94 -14.49 -9.09
CA ILE A 51 6.06 -14.10 -7.98
C ILE A 51 4.75 -14.89 -8.01
N ILE A 52 4.27 -15.25 -9.20
CA ILE A 52 3.10 -16.14 -9.35
C ILE A 52 3.38 -17.50 -8.69
N ASP A 53 4.56 -18.08 -8.89
CA ASP A 53 4.93 -19.33 -8.24
C ASP A 53 4.98 -19.19 -6.71
N LYS A 54 5.52 -18.07 -6.21
CA LYS A 54 5.54 -17.80 -4.76
C LYS A 54 4.15 -17.65 -4.19
N LEU A 55 3.25 -16.94 -4.89
CA LEU A 55 1.89 -16.67 -4.43
C LEU A 55 0.98 -17.91 -4.49
N TYR A 56 1.03 -18.69 -5.58
CA TYR A 56 -0.01 -19.65 -5.92
C TYR A 56 0.44 -21.10 -5.91
N TYR A 57 1.75 -21.36 -6.08
CA TYR A 57 2.28 -22.72 -6.27
C TYR A 57 3.35 -23.12 -5.26
N SER A 58 3.63 -22.28 -4.25
CA SER A 58 4.61 -22.57 -3.19
C SER A 58 4.15 -23.60 -2.14
N GLY A 59 2.89 -24.03 -2.18
CA GLY A 59 2.30 -24.88 -1.14
C GLY A 59 1.85 -24.12 0.12
N ASN A 60 2.10 -22.80 0.19
CA ASN A 60 1.60 -21.96 1.27
C ASN A 60 0.14 -21.57 1.03
N THR A 61 -0.58 -21.35 2.13
CA THR A 61 -1.99 -20.95 2.14
C THR A 61 -2.17 -19.60 2.85
N LYS A 62 -3.37 -19.05 2.84
CA LYS A 62 -3.73 -17.80 3.52
C LYS A 62 -3.38 -17.76 5.03
N SER A 63 -3.22 -18.92 5.67
CA SER A 63 -2.84 -19.03 7.09
C SER A 63 -1.34 -18.88 7.34
N ASN A 64 -0.52 -18.98 6.30
CA ASN A 64 0.92 -18.81 6.40
C ASN A 64 1.30 -17.33 6.35
N ILE A 65 2.37 -16.95 7.06
CA ILE A 65 2.86 -15.58 7.05
C ILE A 65 3.61 -15.30 5.74
N PHE A 66 3.15 -14.28 5.00
CA PHE A 66 3.77 -13.79 3.79
C PHE A 66 4.43 -12.43 4.06
N ASN A 67 5.70 -12.42 4.50
CA ASN A 67 6.37 -11.21 4.97
C ASN A 67 7.78 -11.00 4.40
N ARG A 68 8.30 -11.85 3.52
CA ARG A 68 9.58 -11.61 2.87
C ARG A 68 9.45 -10.45 1.88
N THR A 69 10.12 -9.34 2.17
CA THR A 69 9.97 -8.07 1.44
C THR A 69 10.27 -8.20 -0.04
N LEU A 70 11.30 -8.98 -0.41
CA LEU A 70 11.66 -9.24 -1.81
C LEU A 70 10.52 -9.88 -2.63
N TYR A 71 9.59 -10.59 -1.98
CA TYR A 71 8.43 -11.19 -2.65
C TYR A 71 7.15 -10.37 -2.44
N THR A 72 6.96 -9.80 -1.24
CA THR A 72 5.72 -9.09 -0.94
C THR A 72 5.59 -7.78 -1.68
N HIS A 73 6.69 -7.04 -1.89
CA HIS A 73 6.67 -5.77 -2.63
C HIS A 73 6.19 -5.95 -4.07
N PRO A 74 6.86 -6.79 -4.91
CA PRO A 74 6.37 -7.00 -6.27
C PRO A 74 4.99 -7.66 -6.30
N ALA A 75 4.66 -8.58 -5.38
CA ALA A 75 3.36 -9.23 -5.34
C ALA A 75 2.21 -8.24 -5.10
N ILE A 76 2.36 -7.32 -4.12
CA ILE A 76 1.35 -6.28 -3.83
C ILE A 76 1.19 -5.36 -5.05
N PHE A 77 2.28 -4.94 -5.67
CA PHE A 77 2.23 -4.09 -6.85
C PHE A 77 1.53 -4.79 -8.02
N MET A 78 1.94 -6.03 -8.35
CA MET A 78 1.36 -6.83 -9.45
C MET A 78 -0.15 -6.95 -9.32
N ILE A 79 -0.62 -7.39 -8.16
CA ILE A 79 -2.05 -7.59 -7.89
C ILE A 79 -2.82 -6.28 -8.10
N GLN A 80 -2.36 -5.20 -7.52
CA GLN A 80 -3.06 -3.92 -7.56
C GLN A 80 -3.04 -3.29 -8.96
N TYR A 81 -1.90 -3.36 -9.64
CA TYR A 81 -1.79 -2.86 -11.02
C TYR A 81 -2.65 -3.68 -11.98
N ALA A 82 -2.56 -5.02 -11.93
CA ALA A 82 -3.36 -5.90 -12.77
C ALA A 82 -4.86 -5.68 -12.53
N LEU A 83 -5.27 -5.54 -11.26
CA LEU A 83 -6.67 -5.31 -10.92
C LEU A 83 -7.17 -3.95 -11.43
N ALA A 84 -6.34 -2.89 -11.31
CA ALA A 84 -6.67 -1.57 -11.84
C ALA A 84 -6.85 -1.62 -13.36
N LYS A 85 -5.93 -2.26 -14.08
CA LYS A 85 -6.01 -2.43 -15.52
C LYS A 85 -7.26 -3.24 -15.94
N THR A 86 -7.58 -4.30 -15.20
CA THR A 86 -8.77 -5.12 -15.43
C THR A 86 -10.06 -4.29 -15.28
N VAL A 87 -10.12 -3.44 -14.26
CA VAL A 87 -11.27 -2.54 -14.04
C VAL A 87 -11.35 -1.44 -15.12
N GLU A 88 -10.21 -0.93 -15.58
CA GLU A 88 -10.15 0.03 -16.68
C GLU A 88 -10.63 -0.55 -18.02
N GLU A 89 -10.34 -1.81 -18.32
CA GLU A 89 -10.83 -2.53 -19.54
C GLU A 89 -12.37 -2.67 -19.54
N GLU A 90 -12.99 -2.72 -18.36
CA GLU A 90 -14.45 -2.67 -18.23
C GLU A 90 -15.04 -1.25 -18.36
N GLY A 91 -14.22 -0.26 -18.70
CA GLY A 91 -14.63 1.13 -18.89
C GLY A 91 -14.72 1.97 -17.62
N ILE A 92 -14.34 1.45 -16.45
CA ILE A 92 -14.34 2.18 -15.19
C ILE A 92 -12.99 2.88 -15.00
N LYS A 93 -12.96 4.18 -15.22
CA LYS A 93 -11.74 5.00 -15.11
C LYS A 93 -11.71 5.79 -13.81
N ALA A 94 -10.53 5.94 -13.23
CA ALA A 94 -10.31 6.78 -12.07
C ALA A 94 -10.32 8.27 -12.42
N ASP A 95 -10.91 9.09 -11.56
CA ASP A 95 -10.74 10.55 -11.57
C ASP A 95 -9.55 10.96 -10.70
N TYR A 96 -9.23 10.16 -9.70
CA TYR A 96 -8.07 10.30 -8.82
C TYR A 96 -7.49 8.95 -8.46
N LEU A 97 -6.18 8.93 -8.23
CA LEU A 97 -5.45 7.78 -7.70
C LEU A 97 -4.95 8.11 -6.29
N LEU A 98 -5.12 7.21 -5.34
CA LEU A 98 -4.65 7.36 -3.96
C LEU A 98 -3.92 6.10 -3.52
N GLY A 99 -2.61 6.19 -3.43
CA GLY A 99 -1.76 5.15 -2.86
C GLY A 99 -1.45 5.40 -1.38
N ALA A 100 -1.22 4.35 -0.63
CA ALA A 100 -0.65 4.41 0.70
C ALA A 100 0.67 3.62 0.71
N SER A 101 1.80 4.26 1.07
CA SER A 101 3.11 3.61 1.07
C SER A 101 3.44 2.98 -0.29
N LEU A 102 3.71 1.67 -0.35
CA LEU A 102 3.96 0.93 -1.60
C LEU A 102 2.88 1.18 -2.68
N GLY A 103 1.63 1.41 -2.28
CA GLY A 103 0.54 1.75 -3.19
C GLY A 103 0.74 3.06 -3.97
N GLU A 104 1.60 3.97 -3.49
CA GLU A 104 1.98 5.19 -4.23
C GLU A 104 2.65 4.83 -5.57
N TYR A 105 3.49 3.79 -5.62
CA TYR A 105 4.10 3.35 -6.87
C TYR A 105 3.07 2.87 -7.91
N VAL A 106 1.98 2.25 -7.47
CA VAL A 106 0.87 1.88 -8.36
C VAL A 106 0.20 3.12 -8.92
N SER A 107 -0.09 4.12 -8.06
CA SER A 107 -0.66 5.41 -8.47
C SER A 107 0.26 6.14 -9.46
N LEU A 108 1.56 6.20 -9.18
CA LEU A 108 2.56 6.84 -10.04
C LEU A 108 2.64 6.15 -11.42
N THR A 109 2.52 4.83 -11.45
CA THR A 109 2.59 4.06 -12.71
C THR A 109 1.31 4.24 -13.54
N LEU A 110 0.13 4.13 -12.93
CA LEU A 110 -1.14 4.30 -13.62
C LEU A 110 -1.36 5.73 -14.12
N SER A 111 -0.84 6.73 -13.41
CA SER A 111 -0.88 8.13 -13.86
C SER A 111 0.15 8.46 -14.94
N GLY A 112 1.05 7.54 -15.30
CA GLY A 112 2.08 7.74 -16.31
C GLY A 112 3.33 8.50 -15.81
N VAL A 113 3.45 8.74 -14.49
CA VAL A 113 4.64 9.35 -13.88
C VAL A 113 5.86 8.44 -14.00
N LEU A 114 5.67 7.16 -13.70
CA LEU A 114 6.69 6.12 -13.86
C LEU A 114 6.29 5.17 -14.99
N SER A 115 7.28 4.72 -15.77
CA SER A 115 7.07 3.55 -16.62
C SER A 115 6.84 2.32 -15.74
N LEU A 116 6.11 1.32 -16.25
CA LEU A 116 5.90 0.06 -15.53
C LEU A 116 7.22 -0.63 -15.16
N ARG A 117 8.19 -0.63 -16.10
CA ARG A 117 9.53 -1.20 -15.88
C ARG A 117 10.30 -0.45 -14.79
N ASP A 118 10.25 0.89 -14.80
CA ASP A 118 10.91 1.70 -13.78
C ASP A 118 10.30 1.49 -12.38
N ALA A 119 8.98 1.40 -12.31
CA ALA A 119 8.28 1.12 -11.04
C ALA A 119 8.68 -0.25 -10.46
N LEU A 120 8.68 -1.31 -11.30
CA LEU A 120 9.12 -2.64 -10.87
C LEU A 120 10.59 -2.64 -10.43
N LYS A 121 11.48 -2.00 -11.20
CA LYS A 121 12.90 -1.84 -10.85
C LYS A 121 13.07 -1.17 -9.48
N LEU A 122 12.35 -0.06 -9.24
CA LEU A 122 12.41 0.65 -7.95
C LEU A 122 11.94 -0.23 -6.79
N ILE A 123 10.81 -0.91 -6.93
CA ILE A 123 10.22 -1.74 -5.88
C ILE A 123 11.10 -2.94 -5.54
N ILE A 124 11.63 -3.62 -6.57
CA ILE A 124 12.51 -4.78 -6.39
C ILE A 124 13.83 -4.35 -5.77
N CYS A 125 14.44 -3.26 -6.28
CA CYS A 125 15.68 -2.73 -5.75
C CYS A 125 15.52 -2.29 -4.30
N GLN A 126 14.45 -1.59 -3.96
CA GLN A 126 14.13 -1.22 -2.59
C GLN A 126 14.09 -2.44 -1.67
N ALA A 127 13.36 -3.49 -2.08
CA ALA A 127 13.24 -4.71 -1.30
C ALA A 127 14.59 -5.43 -1.11
N ALA A 128 15.40 -5.50 -2.16
CA ALA A 128 16.73 -6.10 -2.11
C ALA A 128 17.70 -5.32 -1.21
N LEU A 129 17.68 -3.98 -1.28
CA LEU A 129 18.50 -3.12 -0.44
C LEU A 129 18.13 -3.24 1.03
N LEU A 130 16.84 -3.26 1.35
CA LEU A 130 16.34 -3.47 2.72
C LEU A 130 16.81 -4.80 3.28
N GLU A 131 16.64 -5.90 2.53
CA GLU A 131 17.07 -7.25 2.99
C GLU A 131 18.58 -7.36 3.13
N LYS A 132 19.35 -6.55 2.40
CA LYS A 132 20.82 -6.61 2.43
C LYS A 132 21.45 -5.72 3.50
N TYR A 133 20.88 -4.55 3.76
CA TYR A 133 21.57 -3.53 4.53
C TYR A 133 20.83 -3.12 5.82
N CYS A 134 19.49 -3.25 5.88
CA CYS A 134 18.76 -2.83 7.05
C CYS A 134 18.65 -3.93 8.09
N GLU A 135 18.76 -3.57 9.34
CA GLU A 135 18.44 -4.43 10.47
C GLU A 135 16.94 -4.71 10.57
N GLU A 136 16.61 -5.77 11.31
CA GLU A 136 15.21 -6.14 11.55
C GLU A 136 14.47 -5.02 12.30
N GLY A 137 13.37 -4.60 11.74
CA GLY A 137 12.48 -3.60 12.31
C GLY A 137 11.04 -4.09 12.37
N ARG A 138 10.19 -3.31 13.01
CA ARG A 138 8.77 -3.63 13.17
C ARG A 138 7.92 -2.38 12.98
N MET A 139 6.65 -2.62 12.68
CA MET A 139 5.61 -1.61 12.67
C MET A 139 4.47 -2.06 13.58
N ILE A 140 3.99 -1.17 14.42
CA ILE A 140 2.96 -1.45 15.41
C ILE A 140 1.81 -0.47 15.21
N THR A 141 0.63 -0.99 14.88
CA THR A 141 -0.61 -0.21 14.89
C THR A 141 -1.09 -0.06 16.31
N ILE A 142 -1.38 1.16 16.73
CA ILE A 142 -1.85 1.51 18.07
C ILE A 142 -3.26 2.09 17.94
N LEU A 143 -4.20 1.53 18.72
CA LEU A 143 -5.58 2.03 18.79
C LEU A 143 -5.71 2.96 19.99
N ASN A 144 -5.27 4.20 19.81
CA ASN A 144 -5.34 5.29 20.77
C ASN A 144 -5.06 6.62 20.06
N ASN A 145 -5.32 7.73 20.75
CA ASN A 145 -4.93 9.06 20.28
C ASN A 145 -3.39 9.15 20.17
N PRO A 146 -2.83 9.74 19.10
CA PRO A 146 -1.38 9.94 18.95
C PRO A 146 -0.68 10.70 20.09
N ASP A 147 -1.41 11.41 20.93
CA ASP A 147 -0.85 12.08 22.12
C ASP A 147 -0.16 11.11 23.10
N ILE A 148 -0.59 9.84 23.12
CA ILE A 148 0.08 8.79 23.89
C ILE A 148 1.53 8.59 23.43
N TRP A 149 1.79 8.77 22.13
CA TRP A 149 3.11 8.73 21.56
C TRP A 149 4.02 9.80 22.19
N TYR A 150 3.60 11.05 22.11
CA TYR A 150 4.38 12.18 22.62
C TYR A 150 4.56 12.14 24.13
N ASN A 151 3.56 11.69 24.87
CA ASN A 151 3.59 11.69 26.34
C ASN A 151 4.33 10.50 26.94
N LEU A 152 4.36 9.38 26.26
CA LEU A 152 4.87 8.12 26.84
C LEU A 152 5.98 7.50 26.00
N LEU A 153 5.72 7.19 24.73
CA LEU A 153 6.65 6.37 23.96
C LEU A 153 7.95 7.09 23.59
N THR A 154 7.91 8.38 23.24
CA THR A 154 9.13 9.15 22.90
C THR A 154 10.14 9.27 24.03
N LYS A 155 9.71 9.10 25.30
CA LYS A 155 10.59 9.15 26.45
C LYS A 155 11.43 7.88 26.63
N HIS A 156 10.99 6.78 26.03
CA HIS A 156 11.55 5.46 26.27
C HIS A 156 12.02 4.75 25.01
N THR A 157 11.61 5.23 23.84
CA THR A 157 11.94 4.62 22.55
C THR A 157 12.29 5.68 21.51
N ARG A 158 13.04 5.27 20.48
CA ARG A 158 13.34 6.08 19.31
C ARG A 158 12.39 5.81 18.15
N CYS A 159 11.37 4.95 18.33
CA CYS A 159 10.38 4.71 17.29
C CYS A 159 9.81 6.03 16.77
N GLU A 160 9.46 6.09 15.51
CA GLU A 160 8.83 7.25 14.86
C GLU A 160 7.37 6.94 14.50
N ILE A 161 6.53 7.97 14.38
CA ILE A 161 5.19 7.78 13.81
C ILE A 161 5.34 7.49 12.33
N ALA A 162 4.88 6.31 11.92
CA ALA A 162 4.93 5.83 10.54
C ALA A 162 3.64 6.11 9.76
N ALA A 163 2.50 6.20 10.42
CA ALA A 163 1.23 6.50 9.76
C ALA A 163 0.21 7.12 10.71
N HIS A 164 -0.60 8.03 10.16
CA HIS A 164 -1.84 8.52 10.76
C HIS A 164 -3.01 7.98 9.93
N ASN A 165 -3.72 6.98 10.47
CA ASN A 165 -4.81 6.30 9.78
C ASN A 165 -6.16 7.01 10.00
N TYR A 166 -6.49 7.32 11.25
CA TYR A 166 -7.62 8.15 11.71
C TYR A 166 -7.36 8.59 13.16
N ASP A 167 -8.25 9.40 13.76
CA ASP A 167 -8.02 10.10 15.05
C ASP A 167 -7.45 9.21 16.16
N ASP A 168 -7.99 8.01 16.32
CA ASP A 168 -7.61 7.05 17.36
C ASP A 168 -6.87 5.83 16.80
N CYS A 169 -6.14 5.99 15.66
CA CYS A 169 -5.36 4.92 15.07
C CYS A 169 -4.15 5.46 14.33
N PHE A 170 -2.99 5.11 14.82
CA PHE A 170 -1.71 5.46 14.22
C PHE A 170 -0.76 4.26 14.23
N VAL A 171 0.35 4.37 13.51
CA VAL A 171 1.38 3.34 13.45
C VAL A 171 2.69 3.95 13.89
N VAL A 172 3.44 3.20 14.72
CA VAL A 172 4.84 3.51 15.05
C VAL A 172 5.76 2.48 14.42
N ALA A 173 6.97 2.89 14.07
CA ALA A 173 7.99 2.04 13.46
C ALA A 173 9.38 2.35 14.02
N GLY A 174 10.26 1.36 13.96
CA GLY A 174 11.65 1.46 14.40
C GLY A 174 12.34 0.10 14.33
N TYR A 175 13.54 0.01 14.88
CA TYR A 175 14.23 -1.27 15.05
C TYR A 175 13.47 -2.18 16.01
N LYS A 176 13.74 -3.48 15.91
CA LYS A 176 13.04 -4.51 16.70
C LYS A 176 13.13 -4.24 18.19
N GLU A 177 14.30 -3.91 18.72
CA GLU A 177 14.53 -3.66 20.15
C GLU A 177 13.68 -2.49 20.65
N GLU A 178 13.62 -1.40 19.87
CA GLU A 178 12.84 -0.21 20.21
C GLU A 178 11.33 -0.50 20.20
N THR A 179 10.88 -1.26 19.22
CA THR A 179 9.46 -1.64 19.12
C THR A 179 9.07 -2.66 20.20
N ASP A 180 9.99 -3.52 20.66
CA ASP A 180 9.75 -4.43 21.78
C ASP A 180 9.59 -3.65 23.11
N ILE A 181 10.38 -2.59 23.32
CA ILE A 181 10.18 -1.67 24.44
C ILE A 181 8.80 -0.99 24.34
N ALA A 182 8.45 -0.47 23.16
CA ALA A 182 7.14 0.16 22.92
C ALA A 182 5.98 -0.80 23.24
N LYS A 183 6.05 -2.07 22.81
CA LYS A 183 5.03 -3.09 23.10
C LYS A 183 4.87 -3.33 24.60
N ASN A 184 5.98 -3.40 25.35
CA ASN A 184 5.92 -3.59 26.81
C ASN A 184 5.19 -2.42 27.49
N ILE A 185 5.53 -1.18 27.12
CA ILE A 185 4.87 0.03 27.64
C ILE A 185 3.37 0.03 27.31
N LEU A 186 3.01 -0.29 26.06
CA LEU A 186 1.61 -0.35 25.64
C LEU A 186 0.83 -1.44 26.39
N LYS A 187 1.47 -2.60 26.64
CA LYS A 187 0.89 -3.70 27.41
C LYS A 187 0.64 -3.31 28.86
N GLU A 188 1.60 -2.68 29.51
CA GLU A 188 1.48 -2.18 30.89
C GLU A 188 0.37 -1.12 30.99
N GLY A 189 0.30 -0.21 30.01
CA GLY A 189 -0.75 0.80 29.88
C GLY A 189 -2.11 0.26 29.44
N LYS A 190 -2.26 -1.05 29.18
CA LYS A 190 -3.47 -1.70 28.65
C LYS A 190 -3.98 -1.07 27.35
N VAL A 191 -3.09 -0.56 26.53
CA VAL A 191 -3.39 0.01 25.22
C VAL A 191 -3.47 -1.11 24.17
N ILE A 192 -4.50 -1.09 23.33
CA ILE A 192 -4.67 -2.08 22.28
C ILE A 192 -3.70 -1.76 21.13
N TYR A 193 -2.92 -2.74 20.74
CA TYR A 193 -2.01 -2.64 19.61
C TYR A 193 -1.97 -3.94 18.80
N ASN A 194 -1.48 -3.84 17.56
CA ASN A 194 -1.23 -4.98 16.69
C ASN A 194 0.08 -4.80 15.93
N GLU A 195 0.92 -5.83 15.90
CA GLU A 195 2.14 -5.85 15.10
C GLU A 195 1.79 -6.19 13.64
N LEU A 196 2.28 -5.39 12.70
CA LEU A 196 2.06 -5.64 11.29
C LEU A 196 3.01 -6.75 10.77
N PRO A 197 2.58 -7.57 9.79
CA PRO A 197 3.40 -8.65 9.21
C PRO A 197 4.46 -8.10 8.24
N VAL A 198 5.38 -7.28 8.77
CA VAL A 198 6.51 -6.69 8.04
C VAL A 198 7.81 -6.94 8.79
N ARG A 199 8.94 -6.91 8.06
CA ARG A 199 10.26 -7.22 8.63
C ARG A 199 11.13 -6.00 8.89
N PHE A 200 10.72 -4.83 8.38
CA PHE A 200 11.49 -3.59 8.48
C PHE A 200 10.63 -2.46 9.06
N GLY A 201 11.29 -1.51 9.70
CA GLY A 201 10.66 -0.34 10.28
C GLY A 201 10.42 0.75 9.23
N PHE A 202 9.56 0.49 8.24
CA PHE A 202 9.21 1.46 7.21
C PHE A 202 8.71 2.77 7.80
N HIS A 203 8.91 3.87 7.09
CA HIS A 203 8.50 5.22 7.48
C HIS A 203 9.16 5.70 8.79
N SER A 204 10.36 5.19 9.08
CA SER A 204 11.18 5.61 10.21
C SER A 204 12.66 5.64 9.84
N TYR A 205 13.49 6.11 10.74
CA TYR A 205 14.94 6.11 10.58
C TYR A 205 15.55 4.71 10.32
N ALA A 206 14.83 3.63 10.65
CA ALA A 206 15.31 2.26 10.47
C ALA A 206 15.50 1.85 8.98
N VAL A 207 15.08 2.69 8.03
CA VAL A 207 15.32 2.48 6.60
C VAL A 207 16.36 3.45 6.02
N ASP A 208 16.92 4.36 6.81
CA ASP A 208 17.83 5.41 6.31
C ASP A 208 19.13 4.85 5.72
N GLU A 209 19.55 3.65 6.14
CA GLU A 209 20.75 2.96 5.66
C GLU A 209 20.74 2.69 4.15
N ILE A 210 19.58 2.52 3.54
CA ILE A 210 19.49 2.27 2.09
C ILE A 210 19.41 3.57 1.26
N ARG A 211 19.28 4.74 1.88
CA ARG A 211 18.97 5.99 1.19
C ARG A 211 19.92 6.27 0.04
N GLU A 212 21.21 6.24 0.28
CA GLU A 212 22.23 6.59 -0.73
C GLU A 212 22.19 5.64 -1.93
N ALA A 213 22.19 4.33 -1.66
CA ALA A 213 22.14 3.31 -2.70
C ALA A 213 20.82 3.38 -3.50
N TYR A 214 19.71 3.65 -2.82
CA TYR A 214 18.42 3.76 -3.48
C TYR A 214 18.28 5.03 -4.32
N MET A 215 18.83 6.17 -3.86
CA MET A 215 18.88 7.40 -4.63
C MET A 215 19.69 7.23 -5.94
N GLN A 216 20.78 6.46 -5.94
CA GLN A 216 21.53 6.15 -7.15
C GLN A 216 20.68 5.41 -8.19
N VAL A 217 19.80 4.51 -7.76
CA VAL A 217 18.85 3.84 -8.66
C VAL A 217 17.80 4.83 -9.19
N MET A 218 17.27 5.69 -8.34
CA MET A 218 16.33 6.75 -8.74
C MET A 218 16.93 7.71 -9.76
N ASP A 219 18.26 7.90 -9.76
CA ASP A 219 18.94 8.73 -10.76
C ASP A 219 18.85 8.17 -12.18
N THR A 220 18.60 6.89 -12.33
CA THR A 220 18.41 6.23 -13.63
C THR A 220 16.96 6.25 -14.13
N ILE A 221 16.01 6.76 -13.33
CA ILE A 221 14.57 6.69 -13.61
C ILE A 221 14.09 8.00 -14.24
N THR A 222 13.22 7.88 -15.23
CA THR A 222 12.52 9.03 -15.83
C THR A 222 11.22 9.29 -15.09
N ILE A 223 11.03 10.54 -14.64
CA ILE A 223 9.82 10.99 -13.97
C ILE A 223 9.06 11.93 -14.91
N ASN A 224 7.82 11.58 -15.23
CA ASN A 224 6.93 12.38 -16.07
C ASN A 224 5.88 13.12 -15.22
N ASN A 225 5.14 14.02 -15.84
CA ASN A 225 3.99 14.64 -15.20
C ASN A 225 2.80 13.68 -15.14
N PRO A 226 2.00 13.67 -14.06
CA PRO A 226 0.84 12.81 -13.93
C PRO A 226 -0.23 13.17 -14.96
N GLN A 227 -0.79 12.15 -15.62
CA GLN A 227 -1.93 12.27 -16.55
C GLN A 227 -3.28 12.11 -15.83
N ILE A 228 -3.29 11.38 -14.72
CA ILE A 228 -4.42 11.24 -13.80
C ILE A 228 -4.01 11.89 -12.48
N PRO A 229 -4.83 12.76 -11.88
CA PRO A 229 -4.52 13.40 -10.61
C PRO A 229 -4.21 12.41 -9.50
N ILE A 230 -3.17 12.69 -8.73
CA ILE A 230 -2.71 11.84 -7.62
C ILE A 230 -2.98 12.53 -6.29
N LEU A 231 -3.64 11.81 -5.41
CA LEU A 231 -3.76 12.17 -4.01
C LEU A 231 -2.64 11.46 -3.24
N SER A 232 -1.70 12.23 -2.70
CA SER A 232 -0.54 11.67 -2.01
C SER A 232 -0.81 11.45 -0.53
N SER A 233 -0.64 10.24 -0.07
CA SER A 233 -0.63 9.93 1.36
C SER A 233 0.64 10.43 2.07
N VAL A 234 1.72 10.69 1.36
CA VAL A 234 2.96 11.29 1.90
C VAL A 234 2.75 12.77 2.20
N GLN A 235 2.19 13.53 1.24
CA GLN A 235 1.95 14.97 1.39
C GLN A 235 0.66 15.26 2.19
N GLY A 236 -0.35 14.37 2.10
CA GLY A 236 -1.67 14.55 2.68
C GLY A 236 -2.58 15.45 1.83
N GLU A 237 -2.34 15.52 0.51
CA GLU A 237 -3.07 16.34 -0.45
C GLU A 237 -2.84 15.90 -1.89
N GLU A 238 -3.50 16.56 -2.86
CA GLU A 238 -3.25 16.39 -4.27
C GLU A 238 -1.87 16.91 -4.64
N ILE A 239 -1.14 16.14 -5.48
CA ILE A 239 0.20 16.51 -5.95
C ILE A 239 0.22 16.68 -7.47
N HIS A 240 0.97 17.69 -7.91
CA HIS A 240 1.10 18.03 -9.33
C HIS A 240 2.54 17.88 -9.84
N TYR A 241 3.49 17.76 -8.93
CA TYR A 241 4.90 17.60 -9.24
C TYR A 241 5.52 16.51 -8.38
N ILE A 242 6.24 15.61 -9.03
CA ILE A 242 6.94 14.49 -8.38
C ILE A 242 8.44 14.65 -8.63
N SER A 243 9.21 14.65 -7.55
CA SER A 243 10.68 14.66 -7.58
C SER A 243 11.24 13.29 -7.17
N LYS A 244 12.54 13.10 -7.34
CA LYS A 244 13.23 11.92 -6.81
C LYS A 244 13.19 11.85 -5.28
N ASP A 245 13.28 12.99 -4.61
CA ASP A 245 13.12 13.05 -3.15
C ASP A 245 11.73 12.61 -2.71
N TYR A 246 10.69 12.89 -3.51
CA TYR A 246 9.35 12.35 -3.24
C TYR A 246 9.32 10.81 -3.28
N LEU A 247 10.04 10.18 -4.22
CA LEU A 247 10.13 8.70 -4.26
C LEU A 247 10.80 8.14 -3.00
N TRP A 248 11.80 8.85 -2.46
CA TRP A 248 12.37 8.51 -1.16
C TRP A 248 11.37 8.73 -0.01
N ASP A 249 10.66 9.84 -0.03
CA ASP A 249 9.67 10.17 0.98
C ASP A 249 8.55 9.13 1.09
N ILE A 250 8.18 8.45 0.00
CA ILE A 250 7.23 7.32 0.01
C ILE A 250 7.65 6.23 1.01
N ILE A 251 8.94 5.99 1.18
CA ILE A 251 9.47 4.93 2.05
C ILE A 251 9.74 5.47 3.45
N ARG A 252 10.18 6.72 3.53
CA ARG A 252 10.77 7.31 4.74
C ARG A 252 9.80 8.13 5.57
N LYS A 253 8.91 8.87 4.94
CA LYS A 253 8.02 9.83 5.62
C LYS A 253 6.74 9.18 6.12
N PRO A 254 6.14 9.72 7.19
CA PRO A 254 4.87 9.23 7.71
C PRO A 254 3.74 9.30 6.66
N ILE A 255 2.91 8.26 6.64
CA ILE A 255 1.68 8.21 5.85
C ILE A 255 0.62 9.10 6.52
N LYS A 256 0.06 10.04 5.77
CA LYS A 256 -0.97 10.99 6.20
C LYS A 256 -2.31 10.70 5.53
N PHE A 257 -2.72 9.43 5.53
CA PHE A 257 -3.93 8.98 4.84
C PHE A 257 -5.18 9.71 5.33
N ASN A 258 -5.30 9.89 6.64
CA ASN A 258 -6.41 10.64 7.24
C ASN A 258 -6.56 12.04 6.64
N LYS A 259 -5.45 12.80 6.48
CA LYS A 259 -5.47 14.17 5.94
C LYS A 259 -6.01 14.24 4.53
N VAL A 260 -5.68 13.25 3.68
CA VAL A 260 -6.23 13.17 2.32
C VAL A 260 -7.73 12.95 2.38
N ILE A 261 -8.17 11.95 3.14
CA ILE A 261 -9.59 11.58 3.19
C ILE A 261 -10.43 12.71 3.81
N GLU A 262 -9.96 13.37 4.87
CA GLU A 262 -10.66 14.49 5.52
C GLU A 262 -10.97 15.64 4.57
N LYS A 263 -10.05 15.97 3.65
CA LYS A 263 -10.21 17.03 2.65
C LYS A 263 -11.23 16.71 1.54
N LEU A 264 -11.54 15.43 1.32
CA LEU A 264 -12.48 15.03 0.27
C LEU A 264 -13.94 15.25 0.70
N PRO A 265 -14.85 15.58 -0.23
CA PRO A 265 -16.27 15.75 0.08
C PRO A 265 -16.91 14.39 0.48
N ASN A 266 -17.97 14.43 1.29
CA ASN A 266 -18.61 13.23 1.81
C ASN A 266 -19.48 12.51 0.76
N ASP A 267 -20.21 13.25 -0.07
CA ASP A 267 -21.35 12.69 -0.83
C ASP A 267 -21.13 12.57 -2.34
N SER A 268 -19.98 13.02 -2.87
CA SER A 268 -19.72 13.07 -4.30
C SER A 268 -18.55 12.19 -4.75
N VAL A 269 -18.15 11.25 -3.92
CA VAL A 269 -16.99 10.37 -4.16
C VAL A 269 -17.38 8.90 -4.04
N THR A 270 -16.92 8.11 -5.00
CA THR A 270 -16.91 6.65 -4.93
C THR A 270 -15.48 6.16 -4.75
N TYR A 271 -15.24 5.39 -3.72
CA TYR A 271 -13.95 4.78 -3.45
C TYR A 271 -13.94 3.34 -3.98
N ILE A 272 -13.01 3.05 -4.89
CA ILE A 272 -12.81 1.70 -5.44
C ILE A 272 -11.46 1.19 -4.92
N ASN A 273 -11.53 0.33 -3.93
CA ASN A 273 -10.34 -0.25 -3.29
C ASN A 273 -9.85 -1.44 -4.11
N LEU A 274 -8.73 -1.24 -4.76
CA LEU A 274 -7.98 -2.21 -5.55
C LEU A 274 -6.77 -2.76 -4.76
N GLY A 275 -6.67 -2.39 -3.47
CA GLY A 275 -5.68 -2.90 -2.54
C GLY A 275 -5.90 -4.37 -2.20
N THR A 276 -4.89 -4.98 -1.58
CA THR A 276 -4.89 -6.41 -1.22
C THR A 276 -5.81 -6.75 -0.05
N SER A 277 -6.42 -5.75 0.61
CA SER A 277 -7.32 -5.94 1.76
C SER A 277 -8.32 -4.79 1.89
N SER A 278 -9.32 -4.97 2.77
CA SER A 278 -10.32 -3.95 3.10
C SER A 278 -9.81 -2.83 4.03
N THR A 279 -8.53 -2.78 4.35
CA THR A 279 -7.96 -1.87 5.36
C THR A 279 -8.26 -0.40 5.05
N LEU A 280 -7.98 0.07 3.83
CA LEU A 280 -8.19 1.49 3.46
C LEU A 280 -9.66 1.89 3.50
N THR A 281 -10.57 1.03 3.03
CA THR A 281 -12.02 1.32 3.11
C THR A 281 -12.51 1.32 4.56
N ASN A 282 -11.94 0.50 5.44
CA ASN A 282 -12.25 0.53 6.86
C ASN A 282 -11.77 1.84 7.52
N PHE A 283 -10.62 2.37 7.14
CA PHE A 283 -10.16 3.68 7.60
C PHE A 283 -11.10 4.80 7.12
N ILE A 284 -11.49 4.79 5.84
CA ILE A 284 -12.44 5.77 5.30
C ILE A 284 -13.76 5.75 6.05
N LYS A 285 -14.31 4.56 6.36
CA LYS A 285 -15.53 4.42 7.17
C LYS A 285 -15.41 5.08 8.53
N ARG A 286 -14.24 4.98 9.17
CA ARG A 286 -13.97 5.63 10.47
C ARG A 286 -13.89 7.15 10.34
N ILE A 287 -13.18 7.66 9.31
CA ILE A 287 -13.00 9.09 9.08
C ILE A 287 -14.32 9.77 8.66
N LYS A 288 -15.04 9.17 7.71
CA LYS A 288 -16.24 9.77 7.08
C LYS A 288 -17.55 9.47 7.79
N LYS A 289 -17.52 8.63 8.83
CA LYS A 289 -18.65 8.29 9.73
C LYS A 289 -19.95 7.80 9.07
N ASN A 290 -20.06 7.66 7.74
CA ASN A 290 -21.25 7.12 7.03
C ASN A 290 -21.17 7.22 5.50
N ASN A 291 -20.02 7.29 4.90
CA ASN A 291 -19.99 7.33 3.44
C ASN A 291 -20.12 5.93 2.84
N SER A 292 -21.12 5.75 2.00
CA SER A 292 -21.62 4.46 1.52
C SER A 292 -21.08 4.00 0.17
N ASN A 293 -20.42 4.87 -0.61
CA ASN A 293 -20.00 4.49 -1.95
C ASN A 293 -18.57 3.95 -1.94
N MET A 294 -18.45 2.71 -1.46
CA MET A 294 -17.15 2.02 -1.39
C MET A 294 -17.26 0.61 -1.91
N TYR A 295 -16.33 0.25 -2.79
CA TYR A 295 -16.17 -1.09 -3.32
C TYR A 295 -14.80 -1.62 -2.92
N THR A 296 -14.74 -2.83 -2.41
CA THR A 296 -13.50 -3.56 -2.12
C THR A 296 -13.56 -4.87 -2.85
N ILE A 297 -12.57 -5.17 -3.67
CA ILE A 297 -12.55 -6.39 -4.46
C ILE A 297 -11.87 -7.52 -3.70
N LEU A 298 -10.64 -7.29 -3.24
CA LEU A 298 -9.85 -8.32 -2.57
C LEU A 298 -9.99 -8.26 -1.05
N ASP A 299 -10.10 -9.43 -0.45
CA ASP A 299 -10.09 -9.61 0.99
C ASP A 299 -9.65 -11.04 1.33
N ILE A 300 -8.99 -11.21 2.49
CA ILE A 300 -8.52 -12.52 2.96
C ILE A 300 -9.65 -13.56 3.10
N PHE A 301 -10.88 -13.09 3.33
CA PHE A 301 -12.05 -13.97 3.47
C PHE A 301 -12.62 -14.49 2.13
N GLY A 302 -12.10 -14.00 0.99
CA GLY A 302 -12.50 -14.44 -0.35
C GLY A 302 -13.67 -13.63 -0.93
N ASP A 303 -14.44 -14.29 -1.83
CA ASP A 303 -15.51 -13.68 -2.64
C ASP A 303 -15.02 -12.63 -3.68
N ASP A 304 -13.76 -12.69 -4.07
CA ASP A 304 -13.12 -11.73 -4.97
C ASP A 304 -13.89 -11.57 -6.29
N SER A 305 -14.27 -12.69 -6.94
CA SER A 305 -15.03 -12.65 -8.19
C SER A 305 -16.40 -12.02 -8.03
N LYS A 306 -17.15 -12.36 -6.98
CA LYS A 306 -18.48 -11.77 -6.73
C LYS A 306 -18.41 -10.28 -6.43
N ARG A 307 -17.36 -9.85 -5.71
CA ARG A 307 -17.14 -8.43 -5.41
C ARG A 307 -16.74 -7.66 -6.66
N TYR A 308 -15.93 -8.26 -7.51
CA TYR A 308 -15.58 -7.72 -8.82
C TYR A 308 -16.83 -7.58 -9.70
N GLU A 309 -17.60 -8.64 -9.87
CA GLU A 309 -18.85 -8.62 -10.65
C GLU A 309 -19.82 -7.55 -10.16
N LYS A 310 -20.02 -7.43 -8.85
CA LYS A 310 -20.86 -6.38 -8.25
C LYS A 310 -20.38 -4.97 -8.59
N LEU A 311 -19.06 -4.74 -8.62
CA LEU A 311 -18.51 -3.46 -9.06
C LEU A 311 -18.87 -3.22 -10.54
N ILE A 312 -18.63 -4.20 -11.41
CA ILE A 312 -18.87 -4.05 -12.84
C ILE A 312 -20.37 -3.81 -13.14
N GLU A 313 -21.27 -4.56 -12.51
CA GLU A 313 -22.73 -4.38 -12.65
C GLU A 313 -23.20 -2.97 -12.28
N GLN A 314 -22.55 -2.31 -11.31
CA GLN A 314 -22.91 -0.95 -10.90
C GLN A 314 -22.63 0.08 -11.97
N TYR A 315 -21.69 -0.20 -12.91
CA TYR A 315 -21.25 0.75 -13.93
C TYR A 315 -21.67 0.36 -15.35
N LYS A 316 -22.27 -0.81 -15.57
CA LYS A 316 -23.00 -1.22 -16.78
C LYS A 316 -24.44 -0.71 -16.75
#